data_9f417a2038aba4ca1a8a7728d3ae65ba
#
_entry.id   9f417a2038aba4ca1a8a7728d3ae65ba
#
_cell.length_a   1.000
_cell.length_b   1.000
_cell.length_c   1.000
_cell.angle_alpha   90.00
_cell.angle_beta   90.00
_cell.angle_gamma   90.00
#
_symmetry.space_group_name_H-M   'P 1'
#
loop_
_entity.id
_entity.type
_entity.pdbx_description
1 polymer ?
#
loop_
_entity_poly.entity_id
_entity_poly.type
_entity_poly.pdbx_seq_one_letter_code
_entity_poly.pdbx_strand_id
1 'polypeptide(L)'
;LPTHFLNAKGEWLSVAEADVDPIFELANKHKLAIQIHPYDGEKIIALKNKYWRFHLVWMMAQCADTLHLFTLRDLPNKYPNLRTSFAHGGMLGIANYGRRLQGFDGRPDIFKKLQDPRKTLGHKNLYFDTLVHDSHTLELLKKRVGASQIIMGLDDPFPLGEIEGVGSSYPGRSLDYAIEIG
;
A
#
# COMPACT_ATOMS: atom_id res chain seq x y z
N LEU A 1 -2.72 9.03 5.30
CA LEU A 1 -2.75 8.31 6.58
C LEU A 1 -1.52 7.40 6.69
N PRO A 2 -0.96 7.20 7.90
CA PRO A 2 0.08 6.20 8.11
C PRO A 2 -0.49 4.78 7.93
N THR A 3 0.37 3.81 7.60
CA THR A 3 -0.03 2.39 7.55
C THR A 3 -0.43 1.85 8.93
N HIS A 4 0.25 2.33 9.97
CA HIS A 4 0.01 1.94 11.36
C HIS A 4 0.00 3.17 12.27
N PHE A 5 -0.72 3.06 13.37
CA PHE A 5 -0.82 4.11 14.38
C PHE A 5 -0.86 3.51 15.79
N LEU A 6 -0.51 4.33 16.76
CA LEU A 6 -0.58 3.95 18.17
C LEU A 6 -1.95 4.35 18.71
N ASN A 7 -2.74 3.40 19.21
CA ASN A 7 -4.02 3.70 19.83
C ASN A 7 -3.85 4.28 21.26
N ALA A 8 -4.95 4.70 21.87
CA ALA A 8 -4.93 5.28 23.22
C ALA A 8 -4.45 4.30 24.31
N LYS A 9 -4.41 2.99 24.03
CA LYS A 9 -3.90 1.96 24.94
C LYS A 9 -2.41 1.68 24.75
N GLY A 10 -1.76 2.33 23.81
CA GLY A 10 -0.36 2.10 23.47
C GLY A 10 -0.14 0.87 22.59
N GLU A 11 -1.16 0.38 21.89
CA GLU A 11 -1.06 -0.74 20.97
C GLU A 11 -0.91 -0.24 19.52
N TRP A 12 -0.05 -0.87 18.74
CA TRP A 12 0.08 -0.59 17.33
C TRP A 12 -1.01 -1.31 16.54
N LEU A 13 -1.79 -0.55 15.79
CA LEU A 13 -2.85 -1.05 14.91
C LEU A 13 -2.58 -0.64 13.47
N SER A 14 -2.97 -1.48 12.53
CA SER A 14 -3.02 -1.10 11.11
C SER A 14 -4.16 -0.09 10.89
N VAL A 15 -3.94 0.86 9.99
CA VAL A 15 -5.01 1.79 9.58
C VAL A 15 -6.20 1.08 8.93
N ALA A 16 -6.02 -0.16 8.50
CA ALA A 16 -7.09 -1.00 7.96
C ALA A 16 -7.90 -1.75 9.04
N GLU A 17 -7.61 -1.56 10.34
CA GLU A 17 -8.43 -2.10 11.43
C GLU A 17 -9.78 -1.36 11.59
N ALA A 18 -10.73 -2.02 12.27
CA ALA A 18 -12.08 -1.50 12.43
C ALA A 18 -12.15 -0.17 13.20
N ASP A 19 -11.21 0.08 14.07
CA ASP A 19 -11.13 1.31 14.88
C ASP A 19 -10.99 2.57 14.03
N VAL A 20 -10.53 2.44 12.78
CA VAL A 20 -10.35 3.55 11.82
C VAL A 20 -11.56 3.74 10.90
N ASP A 21 -12.53 2.86 10.96
CA ASP A 21 -13.74 2.94 10.11
C ASP A 21 -14.43 4.32 10.15
N PRO A 22 -14.54 5.05 11.28
CA PRO A 22 -15.14 6.39 11.28
C PRO A 22 -14.43 7.40 10.37
N ILE A 23 -13.11 7.27 10.18
CA ILE A 23 -12.34 8.13 9.25
C ILE A 23 -12.70 7.77 7.80
N PHE A 24 -12.76 6.48 7.48
CA PHE A 24 -13.16 6.01 6.15
C PHE A 24 -14.60 6.38 5.83
N GLU A 25 -15.52 6.26 6.78
CA GLU A 25 -16.91 6.68 6.64
C GLU A 25 -17.03 8.18 6.31
N LEU A 26 -16.31 9.01 7.05
CA LEU A 26 -16.29 10.46 6.81
C LEU A 26 -15.71 10.77 5.42
N ALA A 27 -14.58 10.18 5.07
CA ALA A 27 -13.95 10.37 3.77
C ALA A 27 -14.84 9.87 2.62
N ASN A 28 -15.52 8.74 2.79
CA ASN A 28 -16.49 8.21 1.83
C ASN A 28 -17.69 9.15 1.65
N LYS A 29 -18.25 9.68 2.74
CA LYS A 29 -19.35 10.65 2.72
C LYS A 29 -19.00 11.89 1.90
N HIS A 30 -17.76 12.38 2.04
CA HIS A 30 -17.28 13.58 1.35
C HIS A 30 -16.56 13.28 0.02
N LYS A 31 -16.55 12.03 -0.46
CA LYS A 31 -15.92 11.60 -1.72
C LYS A 31 -14.43 11.97 -1.81
N LEU A 32 -13.73 11.89 -0.69
CA LEU A 32 -12.32 12.24 -0.60
C LEU A 32 -11.42 11.14 -1.17
N ALA A 33 -10.14 11.47 -1.32
CA ALA A 33 -9.07 10.51 -1.55
C ALA A 33 -8.21 10.39 -0.30
N ILE A 34 -7.77 9.17 0.00
CA ILE A 34 -6.83 8.87 1.08
C ILE A 34 -5.60 8.20 0.48
N GLN A 35 -4.42 8.75 0.75
CA GLN A 35 -3.16 8.05 0.50
C GLN A 35 -2.70 7.37 1.78
N ILE A 36 -2.36 6.09 1.69
CA ILE A 36 -1.78 5.29 2.77
C ILE A 36 -0.27 5.20 2.52
N HIS A 37 0.52 5.72 3.45
CA HIS A 37 1.96 5.80 3.36
C HIS A 37 2.59 5.16 4.61
N PRO A 38 3.65 4.34 4.50
CA PRO A 38 4.35 3.81 5.64
C PRO A 38 5.07 4.95 6.38
N TYR A 39 5.04 4.95 7.70
CA TYR A 39 5.64 6.00 8.51
C TYR A 39 6.14 5.45 9.84
N ASP A 40 7.33 5.87 10.24
CA ASP A 40 8.00 5.64 11.53
C ASP A 40 7.61 4.34 12.28
N GLY A 41 8.01 3.21 11.72
CA GLY A 41 7.76 1.90 12.34
C GLY A 41 8.92 1.37 13.19
N GLU A 42 9.88 2.21 13.58
CA GLU A 42 10.98 1.76 14.46
C GLU A 42 10.48 1.15 15.75
N LYS A 43 9.34 1.63 16.24
CA LYS A 43 8.66 1.09 17.43
C LYS A 43 7.79 -0.13 17.14
N ILE A 44 7.33 -0.31 15.91
CA ILE A 44 6.52 -1.47 15.50
C ILE A 44 7.39 -2.72 15.43
N ILE A 45 8.63 -2.56 14.99
CA ILE A 45 9.60 -3.63 14.86
C ILE A 45 10.78 -3.31 15.75
N ALA A 46 10.89 -4.00 16.87
CA ALA A 46 11.96 -3.82 17.87
C ALA A 46 13.36 -4.23 17.34
N LEU A 47 13.66 -3.89 16.08
CA LEU A 47 14.92 -4.18 15.42
C LEU A 47 15.71 -2.87 15.24
N LYS A 48 17.02 -2.93 15.55
CA LYS A 48 17.90 -1.79 15.32
C LYS A 48 17.92 -1.42 13.84
N ASN A 49 17.72 -0.12 13.55
CA ASN A 49 17.81 0.44 12.19
C ASN A 49 19.26 0.55 11.69
N LYS A 50 19.92 -0.61 11.56
CA LYS A 50 21.27 -0.69 10.98
C LYS A 50 21.17 -0.86 9.47
N TYR A 51 22.01 -0.18 8.70
CA TYR A 51 22.02 -0.22 7.23
C TYR A 51 20.70 0.27 6.59
N TRP A 52 20.07 1.23 7.21
CA TRP A 52 18.81 1.84 6.73
C TRP A 52 17.67 0.83 6.50
N ARG A 53 17.72 -0.30 7.21
CA ARG A 53 16.77 -1.42 7.09
C ARG A 53 15.33 -0.99 7.23
N PHE A 54 15.09 0.02 8.05
CA PHE A 54 13.76 0.54 8.27
C PHE A 54 13.14 1.01 6.95
N HIS A 55 13.79 1.94 6.24
CA HIS A 55 13.30 2.50 4.99
C HIS A 55 13.33 1.48 3.85
N LEU A 56 14.38 0.66 3.76
CA LEU A 56 14.55 -0.24 2.61
C LEU A 56 13.70 -1.52 2.68
N VAL A 57 13.29 -1.92 3.87
CA VAL A 57 12.60 -3.22 4.06
C VAL A 57 11.29 -3.09 4.82
N TRP A 58 11.35 -2.47 6.02
CA TRP A 58 10.22 -2.55 6.94
C TRP A 58 9.07 -1.62 6.57
N MET A 59 9.33 -0.48 5.97
CA MET A 59 8.27 0.38 5.42
C MET A 59 7.45 -0.36 4.36
N MET A 60 8.09 -1.17 3.53
CA MET A 60 7.40 -2.01 2.54
C MET A 60 6.59 -3.12 3.20
N ALA A 61 7.09 -3.70 4.29
CA ALA A 61 6.36 -4.70 5.07
C ALA A 61 5.09 -4.12 5.72
N GLN A 62 5.14 -2.88 6.20
CA GLN A 62 3.98 -2.18 6.73
C GLN A 62 2.90 -1.95 5.67
N CYS A 63 3.29 -1.54 4.46
CA CYS A 63 2.36 -1.44 3.33
C CYS A 63 1.70 -2.80 3.03
N ALA A 64 2.47 -3.87 3.06
CA ALA A 64 1.97 -5.22 2.79
C ALA A 64 0.95 -5.69 3.83
N ASP A 65 1.21 -5.42 5.10
CA ASP A 65 0.31 -5.75 6.21
C ASP A 65 -1.02 -5.00 6.07
N THR A 66 -0.94 -3.68 5.91
CA THR A 66 -2.14 -2.85 5.73
C THR A 66 -2.93 -3.24 4.49
N LEU A 67 -2.26 -3.49 3.35
CA LEU A 67 -2.92 -3.93 2.11
C LEU A 67 -3.59 -5.30 2.29
N HIS A 68 -3.00 -6.19 3.09
CA HIS A 68 -3.60 -7.49 3.40
C HIS A 68 -4.94 -7.33 4.10
N LEU A 69 -4.98 -6.59 5.20
CA LEU A 69 -6.22 -6.31 5.93
C LEU A 69 -7.22 -5.52 5.08
N PHE A 70 -6.77 -4.50 4.36
CA PHE A 70 -7.59 -3.65 3.51
C PHE A 70 -8.38 -4.46 2.48
N THR A 71 -7.72 -5.44 1.85
CA THR A 71 -8.35 -6.32 0.86
C THR A 71 -9.26 -7.37 1.50
N LEU A 72 -8.88 -7.96 2.63
CA LEU A 72 -9.69 -8.95 3.35
C LEU A 72 -10.96 -8.36 3.97
N ARG A 73 -10.91 -7.11 4.43
CA ARG A 73 -12.06 -6.39 4.96
C ARG A 73 -12.93 -5.75 3.89
N ASP A 74 -12.53 -5.87 2.63
CA ASP A 74 -13.26 -5.34 1.48
C ASP A 74 -13.55 -3.83 1.57
N LEU A 75 -12.59 -3.06 2.07
CA LEU A 75 -12.79 -1.64 2.32
C LEU A 75 -13.16 -0.84 1.06
N PRO A 76 -12.65 -1.15 -0.16
CA PRO A 76 -13.07 -0.46 -1.38
C PRO A 76 -14.57 -0.63 -1.71
N ASN A 77 -15.16 -1.80 -1.46
CA ASN A 77 -16.60 -2.02 -1.64
C ASN A 77 -17.40 -1.45 -0.47
N LYS A 78 -16.88 -1.56 0.74
CA LYS A 78 -17.52 -0.98 1.93
C LYS A 78 -17.64 0.55 1.83
N TYR A 79 -16.66 1.21 1.20
CA TYR A 79 -16.60 2.67 1.04
C TYR A 79 -16.51 3.08 -0.44
N PRO A 80 -17.59 2.92 -1.22
CA PRO A 80 -17.56 2.98 -2.68
C PRO A 80 -17.28 4.36 -3.28
N ASN A 81 -17.37 5.44 -2.49
CA ASN A 81 -17.05 6.80 -2.93
C ASN A 81 -15.66 7.26 -2.47
N LEU A 82 -14.98 6.45 -1.66
CA LEU A 82 -13.62 6.71 -1.20
C LEU A 82 -12.62 6.16 -2.21
N ARG A 83 -11.68 6.98 -2.64
CA ARG A 83 -10.51 6.56 -3.43
C ARG A 83 -9.34 6.38 -2.48
N THR A 84 -8.70 5.23 -2.53
CA THR A 84 -7.55 4.93 -1.66
C THR A 84 -6.35 4.60 -2.51
N SER A 85 -5.19 5.22 -2.24
CA SER A 85 -3.92 4.88 -2.84
C SER A 85 -2.93 4.35 -1.82
N PHE A 86 -2.10 3.41 -2.24
CA PHE A 86 -0.98 2.90 -1.48
C PHE A 86 0.33 3.45 -2.05
N ALA A 87 1.14 4.05 -1.19
CA ALA A 87 2.47 4.52 -1.54
C ALA A 87 3.41 3.37 -1.88
N HIS A 88 4.48 3.70 -2.61
CA HIS A 88 5.53 2.75 -3.04
C HIS A 88 4.95 1.53 -3.77
N GLY A 89 3.91 1.75 -4.58
CA GLY A 89 3.23 0.70 -5.33
C GLY A 89 2.61 -0.41 -4.49
N GLY A 90 2.49 -0.24 -3.17
CA GLY A 90 2.08 -1.31 -2.26
C GLY A 90 3.00 -2.55 -2.30
N MET A 91 4.24 -2.37 -2.66
CA MET A 91 5.20 -3.31 -3.26
C MET A 91 5.30 -4.69 -2.66
N LEU A 92 5.65 -4.83 -1.39
CA LEU A 92 5.77 -6.18 -0.81
C LEU A 92 4.41 -6.89 -0.76
N GLY A 93 3.31 -6.14 -0.63
CA GLY A 93 1.95 -6.66 -0.70
C GLY A 93 1.58 -7.19 -2.09
N ILE A 94 2.07 -6.54 -3.14
CA ILE A 94 1.91 -6.98 -4.54
C ILE A 94 2.80 -8.19 -4.84
N ALA A 95 4.06 -8.17 -4.41
CA ALA A 95 5.01 -9.26 -4.66
C ALA A 95 4.60 -10.56 -3.97
N ASN A 96 4.11 -10.48 -2.72
CA ASN A 96 3.69 -11.66 -1.97
C ASN A 96 2.22 -12.07 -2.19
N TYR A 97 1.53 -11.46 -3.14
CA TYR A 97 0.11 -11.70 -3.38
C TYR A 97 -0.24 -13.19 -3.57
N GLY A 98 0.57 -13.93 -4.32
CA GLY A 98 0.38 -15.37 -4.50
C GLY A 98 0.40 -16.15 -3.19
N ARG A 99 1.31 -15.79 -2.26
CA ARG A 99 1.37 -16.39 -0.92
C ARG A 99 0.10 -16.08 -0.11
N ARG A 100 -0.42 -14.86 -0.22
CA ARG A 100 -1.66 -14.46 0.46
C ARG A 100 -2.86 -15.25 -0.06
N LEU A 101 -2.95 -15.47 -1.36
CA LEU A 101 -3.99 -16.31 -1.96
C LEU A 101 -3.90 -17.76 -1.51
N GLN A 102 -2.70 -18.33 -1.52
CA GLN A 102 -2.47 -19.69 -1.03
C GLN A 102 -2.89 -19.83 0.45
N GLY A 103 -2.59 -18.83 1.28
CA GLY A 103 -3.04 -18.78 2.67
C GLY A 103 -4.56 -18.70 2.78
N PHE A 104 -5.20 -17.85 2.00
CA PHE A 104 -6.65 -17.72 1.97
C PHE A 104 -7.36 -19.03 1.61
N ASP A 105 -6.87 -19.72 0.57
CA ASP A 105 -7.43 -21.00 0.12
C ASP A 105 -7.11 -22.15 1.10
N GLY A 106 -5.90 -22.13 1.69
CA GLY A 106 -5.42 -23.21 2.56
C GLY A 106 -5.91 -23.14 4.01
N ARG A 107 -6.47 -22.01 4.45
CA ARG A 107 -6.93 -21.80 5.82
C ARG A 107 -8.35 -21.22 5.89
N PRO A 108 -9.34 -21.93 5.35
CA PRO A 108 -10.74 -21.46 5.36
C PRO A 108 -11.29 -21.27 6.78
N ASP A 109 -10.71 -21.94 7.76
CA ASP A 109 -11.02 -21.76 9.18
C ASP A 109 -10.77 -20.34 9.67
N ILE A 110 -9.69 -19.69 9.17
CA ILE A 110 -9.32 -18.31 9.51
C ILE A 110 -10.12 -17.30 8.68
N PHE A 111 -10.29 -17.55 7.39
CA PHE A 111 -10.77 -16.57 6.42
C PHE A 111 -12.28 -16.63 6.12
N LYS A 112 -13.03 -17.53 6.76
CA LYS A 112 -14.46 -17.82 6.50
C LYS A 112 -15.37 -16.58 6.43
N LYS A 113 -15.06 -15.53 7.17
CA LYS A 113 -15.87 -14.30 7.25
C LYS A 113 -15.23 -13.10 6.51
N LEU A 114 -14.15 -13.34 5.79
CA LEU A 114 -13.38 -12.30 5.13
C LEU A 114 -13.57 -12.38 3.61
N GLN A 115 -13.33 -11.27 2.94
CA GLN A 115 -13.46 -11.20 1.50
C GLN A 115 -12.27 -11.87 0.79
N ASP A 116 -12.54 -12.52 -0.31
CA ASP A 116 -11.51 -13.04 -1.19
C ASP A 116 -10.68 -11.88 -1.77
N PRO A 117 -9.36 -11.82 -1.52
CA PRO A 117 -8.51 -10.74 -2.00
C PRO A 117 -8.50 -10.59 -3.53
N ARG A 118 -8.85 -11.65 -4.28
CA ARG A 118 -8.95 -11.61 -5.76
C ARG A 118 -10.02 -10.63 -6.24
N LYS A 119 -11.07 -10.43 -5.43
CA LYS A 119 -12.18 -9.54 -5.76
C LYS A 119 -11.91 -8.08 -5.42
N THR A 120 -10.91 -7.83 -4.58
CA THR A 120 -10.66 -6.49 -4.02
C THR A 120 -9.41 -5.83 -4.59
N LEU A 121 -8.33 -6.58 -4.88
CA LEU A 121 -7.04 -5.99 -5.26
C LEU A 121 -7.12 -5.12 -6.52
N GLY A 122 -7.92 -5.51 -7.52
CA GLY A 122 -8.15 -4.75 -8.77
C GLY A 122 -9.36 -3.81 -8.72
N HIS A 123 -9.85 -3.43 -7.53
CA HIS A 123 -11.03 -2.58 -7.41
C HIS A 123 -10.76 -1.17 -7.95
N LYS A 124 -11.72 -0.60 -8.69
CA LYS A 124 -11.61 0.70 -9.38
C LYS A 124 -11.26 1.90 -8.48
N ASN A 125 -11.47 1.80 -7.18
CA ASN A 125 -11.18 2.85 -6.19
C ASN A 125 -9.90 2.56 -5.37
N LEU A 126 -9.16 1.51 -5.73
CA LEU A 126 -7.89 1.14 -5.10
C LEU A 126 -6.75 1.43 -6.08
N TYR A 127 -5.86 2.32 -5.70
CA TYR A 127 -4.77 2.81 -6.52
C TYR A 127 -3.41 2.52 -5.90
N PHE A 128 -2.38 2.55 -6.73
CA PHE A 128 -0.99 2.33 -6.34
C PHE A 128 -0.11 3.31 -7.09
N ASP A 129 0.89 3.89 -6.42
CA ASP A 129 1.79 4.78 -7.13
C ASP A 129 2.91 4.06 -7.89
N THR A 130 3.60 4.81 -8.75
CA THR A 130 4.67 4.30 -9.62
C THR A 130 6.02 4.21 -8.94
N LEU A 131 6.16 4.67 -7.68
CA LEU A 131 7.45 4.72 -6.97
C LEU A 131 7.88 3.34 -6.49
N VAL A 132 8.39 2.55 -7.38
CA VAL A 132 8.81 1.16 -7.12
C VAL A 132 10.28 0.89 -7.43
N HIS A 133 11.00 1.89 -7.96
CA HIS A 133 12.46 1.93 -8.24
C HIS A 133 12.98 0.85 -9.21
N ASP A 134 12.07 0.09 -9.84
CA ASP A 134 12.43 -1.04 -10.70
C ASP A 134 11.35 -1.31 -11.74
N SER A 135 11.75 -1.41 -13.00
CA SER A 135 10.83 -1.62 -14.13
C SER A 135 10.08 -2.95 -14.05
N HIS A 136 10.75 -4.02 -13.64
CA HIS A 136 10.11 -5.35 -13.50
C HIS A 136 9.05 -5.35 -12.41
N THR A 137 9.29 -4.61 -11.35
CA THR A 137 8.36 -4.43 -10.25
C THR A 137 7.13 -3.64 -10.69
N LEU A 138 7.33 -2.59 -11.48
CA LEU A 138 6.21 -1.81 -12.04
C LEU A 138 5.38 -2.63 -13.04
N GLU A 139 6.03 -3.44 -13.87
CA GLU A 139 5.32 -4.41 -14.73
C GLU A 139 4.51 -5.43 -13.93
N LEU A 140 5.06 -5.94 -12.83
CA LEU A 140 4.33 -6.83 -11.93
C LEU A 140 3.09 -6.14 -11.36
N LEU A 141 3.24 -4.90 -10.89
CA LEU A 141 2.13 -4.08 -10.40
C LEU A 141 1.05 -3.94 -11.48
N LYS A 142 1.43 -3.50 -12.68
CA LYS A 142 0.52 -3.34 -13.83
C LYS A 142 -0.23 -4.64 -14.17
N LYS A 143 0.46 -5.78 -14.16
CA LYS A 143 -0.15 -7.10 -14.39
C LYS A 143 -1.14 -7.52 -13.29
N ARG A 144 -0.94 -7.05 -12.05
CA ARG A 144 -1.80 -7.40 -10.91
C ARG A 144 -3.05 -6.55 -10.80
N VAL A 145 -2.93 -5.25 -11.03
CA VAL A 145 -4.01 -4.29 -10.74
C VAL A 145 -4.58 -3.61 -11.99
N GLY A 146 -3.87 -3.63 -13.11
CA GLY A 146 -4.22 -2.90 -14.33
C GLY A 146 -3.69 -1.47 -14.34
N ALA A 147 -3.42 -0.92 -15.54
CA ALA A 147 -2.85 0.41 -15.71
C ALA A 147 -3.73 1.52 -15.12
N SER A 148 -5.05 1.39 -15.24
CA SER A 148 -6.02 2.36 -14.70
C SER A 148 -6.00 2.53 -13.17
N GLN A 149 -5.35 1.62 -12.45
CA GLN A 149 -5.19 1.67 -10.99
C GLN A 149 -3.81 2.17 -10.57
N ILE A 150 -2.98 2.61 -11.52
CA ILE A 150 -1.64 3.13 -11.25
C ILE A 150 -1.67 4.65 -11.39
N ILE A 151 -1.10 5.35 -10.41
CA ILE A 151 -0.97 6.80 -10.37
C ILE A 151 0.51 7.18 -10.23
N MET A 152 0.88 8.37 -10.68
CA MET A 152 2.25 8.84 -10.53
C MET A 152 2.57 9.18 -9.07
N GLY A 153 3.72 8.73 -8.57
CA GLY A 153 4.30 9.09 -7.28
C GLY A 153 5.82 9.14 -7.38
N LEU A 154 6.45 10.15 -6.75
CA LEU A 154 7.88 10.43 -6.91
C LEU A 154 8.64 10.47 -5.57
N ASP A 155 7.94 10.46 -4.45
CA ASP A 155 8.50 10.58 -3.09
C ASP A 155 9.42 11.81 -2.88
N ASP A 156 9.18 12.88 -3.65
CA ASP A 156 9.92 14.13 -3.51
C ASP A 156 9.53 14.83 -2.19
N PRO A 157 10.48 15.37 -1.41
CA PRO A 157 11.93 15.54 -1.64
C PRO A 157 12.81 14.50 -0.90
N PHE A 158 12.33 13.32 -0.67
CA PHE A 158 13.05 12.31 0.13
C PHE A 158 14.20 11.64 -0.66
N PRO A 159 15.20 11.08 0.05
CA PRO A 159 16.37 10.45 -0.60
C PRO A 159 16.06 9.27 -1.51
N LEU A 160 14.90 8.64 -1.37
CA LEU A 160 14.41 7.59 -2.26
C LEU A 160 13.49 8.12 -3.37
N GLY A 161 13.30 9.45 -3.44
CA GLY A 161 12.55 10.08 -4.51
C GLY A 161 13.20 9.88 -5.87
N GLU A 162 12.39 9.93 -6.93
CA GLU A 162 12.80 9.68 -8.31
C GLU A 162 12.97 10.96 -9.16
N ILE A 163 13.03 12.14 -8.52
CA ILE A 163 13.30 13.39 -9.23
C ILE A 163 14.81 13.62 -9.31
N GLU A 164 15.32 13.81 -10.52
CA GLU A 164 16.71 14.13 -10.77
C GLU A 164 17.13 15.40 -10.01
N GLY A 165 18.26 15.32 -9.29
CA GLY A 165 18.81 16.43 -8.51
C GLY A 165 18.33 16.57 -7.07
N VAL A 166 17.38 15.75 -6.62
CA VAL A 166 16.84 15.78 -5.25
C VAL A 166 17.17 14.48 -4.51
N GLY A 167 18.45 14.19 -4.35
CA GLY A 167 18.91 13.07 -3.52
C GLY A 167 18.87 11.69 -4.18
N SER A 168 18.25 11.54 -5.34
CA SER A 168 18.25 10.30 -6.10
C SER A 168 19.33 10.33 -7.20
N SER A 169 20.35 9.48 -7.07
CA SER A 169 21.25 9.15 -8.17
C SER A 169 20.63 8.11 -9.14
N TYR A 170 19.42 7.67 -8.86
CA TYR A 170 18.66 6.73 -9.69
C TYR A 170 17.56 7.51 -10.39
N PRO A 171 17.69 7.80 -11.69
CA PRO A 171 16.56 8.30 -12.45
C PRO A 171 15.51 7.19 -12.47
N GLY A 172 14.56 7.31 -11.58
CA GLY A 172 13.43 6.41 -11.57
C GLY A 172 12.67 6.52 -12.87
N ARG A 173 12.10 5.45 -13.29
CA ARG A 173 11.32 5.39 -14.54
C ARG A 173 9.85 5.70 -14.32
N SER A 174 9.50 6.22 -13.13
CA SER A 174 8.10 6.53 -12.81
C SER A 174 7.47 7.49 -13.79
N LEU A 175 8.22 8.53 -14.20
CA LEU A 175 7.73 9.48 -15.19
C LEU A 175 7.62 8.85 -16.60
N ASP A 176 8.64 8.10 -17.02
CA ASP A 176 8.62 7.39 -18.31
C ASP A 176 7.43 6.44 -18.38
N TYR A 177 7.22 5.67 -17.31
CA TYR A 177 6.09 4.75 -17.23
C TYR A 177 4.74 5.46 -17.16
N ALA A 178 4.64 6.59 -16.44
CA ALA A 178 3.42 7.38 -16.45
C ALA A 178 3.06 7.85 -17.86
N ILE A 179 4.07 8.20 -18.66
CA ILE A 179 3.90 8.57 -20.07
C ILE A 179 3.52 7.35 -20.93
N GLU A 180 4.15 6.19 -20.71
CA GLU A 180 3.91 4.96 -21.48
C GLU A 180 2.53 4.33 -21.19
N ILE A 181 2.00 4.47 -19.98
CA ILE A 181 0.69 3.90 -19.60
C ILE A 181 -0.48 4.88 -19.82
N GLY A 182 -0.17 6.16 -20.15
CA GLY A 182 -1.07 7.20 -20.67
C GLY A 182 -2.28 7.53 -19.89
#